data_90560b80cb954e434b046df13dc9243c
#
_entry.id   90560b80cb954e434b046df13dc9243c
#
_cell.length_a   1.000
_cell.length_b   1.000
_cell.length_c   1.000
_cell.angle_alpha   90.00
_cell.angle_beta   90.00
_cell.angle_gamma   90.00
#
_symmetry.space_group_name_H-M   'P 1'
#
loop_
_entity.id
_entity.type
_entity.pdbx_description
1 polymer ?
#
loop_
_entity_poly.entity_id
_entity_poly.type
_entity_poly.pdbx_seq_one_letter_code
_entity_poly.pdbx_strand_id
1 'polypeptide(L)'
;MRRYLFDRKLRSYGRAHRRLHHGGTRHDPDGQGIPTHAGRLLRLHSREVGVETGGSNIQFSVNPENGRMVVIEMNPRVSRSSALASKATGFPIAKIAAKLAVGYSLDELQNDITRETPASFEPTIDYVVTKIPRFTFEKFPGADNTLTSAMKSVGEAMAIGRTFKESFQKALRSLEIGAKGFVGPASFERKIEDPQRVREGIAVPRADRVFWLRQGFLHGMTSEEIFGLCSIDPWFLEQLRQLVEIELKLRDTSLARMPDELMQTAKEAGFSDQLIAELIGSNRQAVRKRRENMGLMTNFRLVDTCAAEFEAFTPYYYSSYGSENEIKKTEKEKIMILGGGPNRIGQGIEFDYCC
;
A
#
# COMPACT_ATOMS: atom_id res chain seq x y z
N MET A 1 -19.48 8.88 -9.83
CA MET A 1 -18.22 9.64 -9.68
C MET A 1 -17.64 9.68 -8.26
N ARG A 2 -18.38 9.27 -7.21
CA ARG A 2 -17.98 9.33 -5.78
C ARG A 2 -17.09 8.19 -5.25
N ARG A 3 -16.79 7.17 -6.06
CA ARG A 3 -16.12 5.90 -5.65
C ARG A 3 -14.61 5.93 -5.55
N TYR A 4 -13.89 7.05 -5.72
CA TYR A 4 -12.67 6.92 -6.51
C TYR A 4 -11.32 7.18 -5.83
N LEU A 5 -11.18 7.86 -4.71
CA LEU A 5 -9.83 8.24 -4.26
C LEU A 5 -9.15 7.19 -3.35
N PHE A 6 -9.91 6.52 -2.50
CA PHE A 6 -9.39 5.41 -1.70
C PHE A 6 -9.30 4.12 -2.52
N ASP A 7 -10.27 3.89 -3.41
CA ASP A 7 -10.44 2.66 -4.18
C ASP A 7 -9.54 2.56 -5.43
N ARG A 8 -9.21 3.66 -6.08
CA ARG A 8 -8.45 3.67 -7.34
C ARG A 8 -7.00 3.20 -7.21
N LYS A 9 -6.28 3.61 -6.16
CA LYS A 9 -4.86 3.27 -6.01
C LYS A 9 -4.63 1.92 -5.35
N LEU A 10 -5.52 1.48 -4.48
CA LEU A 10 -5.46 0.16 -3.88
C LEU A 10 -5.96 -0.96 -4.80
N ARG A 11 -6.98 -0.69 -5.65
CA ARG A 11 -7.50 -1.69 -6.61
C ARG A 11 -6.57 -1.96 -7.77
N SER A 12 -5.84 -0.98 -8.28
CA SER A 12 -4.94 -1.22 -9.40
C SER A 12 -3.80 -2.18 -9.04
N TYR A 13 -3.34 -2.15 -7.79
CA TYR A 13 -2.33 -3.08 -7.29
C TYR A 13 -2.91 -4.37 -6.72
N GLY A 14 -3.91 -4.31 -5.86
CA GLY A 14 -4.45 -5.49 -5.18
C GLY A 14 -5.24 -6.46 -6.06
N ARG A 15 -5.96 -5.98 -7.09
CA ARG A 15 -6.76 -6.86 -7.97
C ARG A 15 -5.99 -7.44 -9.15
N ALA A 16 -5.06 -6.71 -9.73
CA ALA A 16 -4.19 -7.28 -10.76
C ALA A 16 -3.42 -8.49 -10.18
N HIS A 17 -2.85 -8.32 -8.99
CA HIS A 17 -2.13 -9.39 -8.30
C HIS A 17 -3.01 -10.50 -7.73
N ARG A 18 -4.21 -10.21 -7.20
CA ARG A 18 -5.12 -11.28 -6.73
C ARG A 18 -5.58 -12.22 -7.84
N ARG A 19 -5.69 -11.75 -9.07
CA ARG A 19 -6.08 -12.63 -10.19
C ARG A 19 -4.90 -13.44 -10.74
N LEU A 20 -3.68 -12.99 -10.53
CA LEU A 20 -2.47 -13.76 -10.86
C LEU A 20 -2.19 -14.84 -9.81
N HIS A 21 -2.47 -14.59 -8.51
CA HIS A 21 -2.17 -15.53 -7.42
C HIS A 21 -3.28 -16.49 -7.03
N HIS A 22 -4.54 -16.19 -7.32
CA HIS A 22 -5.62 -17.15 -7.12
C HIS A 22 -5.97 -17.75 -8.48
N GLY A 23 -5.33 -18.85 -8.82
CA GLY A 23 -5.78 -19.81 -9.83
C GLY A 23 -7.17 -20.40 -9.52
N GLY A 24 -8.03 -19.62 -8.93
CA GLY A 24 -9.44 -19.83 -8.76
C GLY A 24 -10.14 -19.46 -10.05
N THR A 25 -10.35 -20.44 -10.88
CA THR A 25 -11.19 -20.49 -12.07
C THR A 25 -12.57 -19.87 -11.78
N ARG A 26 -12.74 -18.57 -12.03
CA ARG A 26 -13.99 -18.14 -12.63
C ARG A 26 -13.81 -18.37 -14.12
N HIS A 27 -14.52 -19.31 -14.67
CA HIS A 27 -14.63 -19.55 -16.10
C HIS A 27 -14.91 -18.22 -16.81
N ASP A 28 -13.87 -17.66 -17.44
CA ASP A 28 -14.02 -16.84 -18.62
C ASP A 28 -14.31 -17.85 -19.74
N PRO A 29 -15.48 -17.80 -20.37
CA PRO A 29 -15.85 -18.78 -21.40
C PRO A 29 -14.86 -18.82 -22.56
N ASP A 30 -13.99 -17.80 -22.71
CA ASP A 30 -13.02 -17.70 -23.80
C ASP A 30 -11.58 -18.01 -23.34
N GLY A 31 -11.31 -18.34 -22.06
CA GLY A 31 -9.98 -18.67 -21.53
C GLY A 31 -8.94 -17.55 -21.62
N GLN A 32 -9.39 -16.31 -21.91
CA GLN A 32 -8.54 -15.14 -22.06
C GLN A 32 -8.72 -14.22 -20.87
N GLY A 33 -7.92 -14.40 -19.82
CA GLY A 33 -7.99 -13.59 -18.62
C GLY A 33 -7.72 -12.09 -18.86
N ILE A 34 -8.08 -11.27 -17.89
CA ILE A 34 -7.89 -9.80 -17.86
C ILE A 34 -6.53 -9.30 -18.33
N PRO A 35 -5.39 -10.02 -18.17
CA PRO A 35 -4.11 -9.62 -18.73
C PRO A 35 -4.15 -9.37 -20.23
N THR A 36 -4.93 -10.15 -20.99
CA THR A 36 -5.02 -10.03 -22.44
C THR A 36 -5.79 -8.78 -22.89
N HIS A 37 -6.86 -8.41 -22.17
CA HIS A 37 -7.60 -7.18 -22.46
C HIS A 37 -6.83 -5.93 -22.05
N ALA A 38 -6.18 -5.94 -20.88
CA ALA A 38 -5.31 -4.84 -20.47
C ALA A 38 -4.13 -4.66 -21.43
N GLY A 39 -3.49 -5.74 -21.86
CA GLY A 39 -2.41 -5.70 -22.84
C GLY A 39 -2.85 -5.19 -24.23
N ARG A 40 -4.05 -5.55 -24.69
CA ARG A 40 -4.63 -5.02 -25.93
C ARG A 40 -4.95 -3.52 -25.83
N LEU A 41 -5.56 -3.09 -24.72
CA LEU A 41 -5.85 -1.67 -24.47
C LEU A 41 -4.57 -0.83 -24.36
N LEU A 42 -3.54 -1.35 -23.70
CA LEU A 42 -2.23 -0.72 -23.60
C LEU A 42 -1.60 -0.52 -24.99
N ARG A 43 -1.61 -1.55 -25.84
CA ARG A 43 -1.06 -1.47 -27.21
C ARG A 43 -1.83 -0.51 -28.09
N LEU A 44 -3.17 -0.53 -28.04
CA LEU A 44 -4.01 0.38 -28.79
C LEU A 44 -3.78 1.83 -28.38
N HIS A 45 -3.81 2.13 -27.08
CA HIS A 45 -3.58 3.48 -26.58
C HIS A 45 -2.17 4.00 -26.89
N SER A 46 -1.14 3.14 -26.75
CA SER A 46 0.24 3.52 -27.09
C SER A 46 0.38 3.86 -28.57
N ARG A 47 -0.27 3.11 -29.46
CA ARG A 47 -0.26 3.37 -30.90
C ARG A 47 -1.04 4.62 -31.28
N GLU A 48 -2.26 4.77 -30.75
CA GLU A 48 -3.13 5.94 -31.05
C GLU A 48 -2.56 7.26 -30.51
N VAL A 49 -1.89 7.22 -29.36
CA VAL A 49 -1.23 8.40 -28.78
C VAL A 49 0.17 8.65 -29.38
N GLY A 50 0.73 7.66 -30.10
CA GLY A 50 2.06 7.74 -30.70
C GLY A 50 3.21 7.63 -29.68
N VAL A 51 3.02 6.91 -28.58
CA VAL A 51 4.08 6.63 -27.60
C VAL A 51 4.85 5.40 -28.06
N GLU A 52 5.91 5.62 -28.82
CA GLU A 52 6.70 4.54 -29.41
C GLU A 52 7.88 4.10 -28.54
N THR A 53 8.35 4.94 -27.61
CA THR A 53 9.58 4.71 -26.87
C THR A 53 9.46 4.94 -25.37
N GLY A 54 10.28 4.22 -24.60
CA GLY A 54 10.43 4.43 -23.18
C GLY A 54 9.33 3.79 -22.33
N GLY A 55 8.74 4.55 -21.43
CA GLY A 55 7.72 4.08 -20.51
C GLY A 55 6.50 4.98 -20.47
N SER A 56 5.35 4.41 -20.17
CA SER A 56 4.11 5.14 -19.92
C SER A 56 3.44 4.66 -18.64
N ASN A 57 2.61 5.52 -18.05
CA ASN A 57 1.77 5.20 -16.90
C ASN A 57 0.31 5.37 -17.30
N ILE A 58 -0.45 4.28 -17.29
CA ILE A 58 -1.87 4.27 -17.63
C ILE A 58 -2.69 3.90 -16.40
N GLN A 59 -3.71 4.67 -16.10
CA GLN A 59 -4.65 4.41 -15.02
C GLN A 59 -5.96 3.88 -15.57
N PHE A 60 -6.43 2.78 -14.98
CA PHE A 60 -7.68 2.14 -15.34
C PHE A 60 -8.66 2.14 -14.18
N SER A 61 -9.95 2.20 -14.50
CA SER A 61 -11.04 1.87 -13.59
C SER A 61 -11.70 0.59 -14.09
N VAL A 62 -12.00 -0.32 -13.17
CA VAL A 62 -12.69 -1.58 -13.47
C VAL A 62 -13.99 -1.63 -12.71
N ASN A 63 -15.12 -1.85 -13.40
CA ASN A 63 -16.39 -2.09 -12.76
C ASN A 63 -16.36 -3.49 -12.10
N PRO A 64 -16.59 -3.58 -10.77
CA PRO A 64 -16.54 -4.87 -10.07
C PRO A 64 -17.66 -5.84 -10.44
N GLU A 65 -18.78 -5.35 -10.97
CA GLU A 65 -19.95 -6.15 -11.30
C GLU A 65 -19.78 -6.96 -12.59
N ASN A 66 -19.25 -6.29 -13.63
CA ASN A 66 -19.18 -6.85 -14.98
C ASN A 66 -17.77 -6.87 -15.58
N GLY A 67 -16.76 -6.39 -14.85
CA GLY A 67 -15.37 -6.35 -15.32
C GLY A 67 -15.06 -5.27 -16.36
N ARG A 68 -16.03 -4.42 -16.76
CA ARG A 68 -15.80 -3.34 -17.73
C ARG A 68 -14.65 -2.46 -17.29
N MET A 69 -13.69 -2.28 -18.17
CA MET A 69 -12.49 -1.47 -17.95
C MET A 69 -12.59 -0.14 -18.70
N VAL A 70 -12.23 0.93 -18.01
CA VAL A 70 -12.20 2.29 -18.57
C VAL A 70 -10.83 2.91 -18.29
N VAL A 71 -10.21 3.50 -19.32
CA VAL A 71 -8.99 4.31 -19.14
C VAL A 71 -9.38 5.63 -18.48
N ILE A 72 -8.66 5.98 -17.42
CA ILE A 72 -8.85 7.24 -16.70
C ILE A 72 -7.95 8.31 -17.28
N GLU A 73 -6.65 7.99 -17.35
CA GLU A 73 -5.62 8.88 -17.92
C GLU A 73 -4.43 8.05 -18.38
N MET A 74 -3.68 8.61 -19.31
CA MET A 74 -2.37 8.11 -19.73
C MET A 74 -1.33 9.21 -19.60
N ASN A 75 -0.22 8.90 -18.94
CA ASN A 75 0.95 9.75 -18.87
C ASN A 75 2.05 9.13 -19.75
N PRO A 76 2.35 9.69 -20.94
CA PRO A 76 3.34 9.13 -21.89
C PRO A 76 4.77 9.43 -21.45
N ARG A 77 5.11 9.10 -20.22
CA ARG A 77 6.41 9.33 -19.59
C ARG A 77 6.57 8.44 -18.37
N VAL A 78 7.81 8.23 -17.94
CA VAL A 78 8.11 7.74 -16.60
C VAL A 78 7.65 8.78 -15.57
N SER A 79 6.96 8.35 -14.55
CA SER A 79 6.34 9.21 -13.55
C SER A 79 6.83 8.86 -12.14
N ARG A 80 6.44 9.69 -11.17
CA ARG A 80 6.66 9.40 -9.75
C ARG A 80 6.07 8.04 -9.34
N SER A 81 4.93 7.67 -9.92
CA SER A 81 4.31 6.35 -9.71
C SER A 81 5.18 5.21 -10.28
N SER A 82 5.90 5.44 -11.40
CA SER A 82 6.84 4.47 -11.95
C SER A 82 8.03 4.24 -11.02
N ALA A 83 8.56 5.29 -10.39
CA ALA A 83 9.65 5.17 -9.43
C ALA A 83 9.21 4.42 -8.15
N LEU A 84 7.98 4.66 -7.66
CA LEU A 84 7.42 3.86 -6.57
C LEU A 84 7.20 2.40 -6.98
N ALA A 85 6.75 2.15 -8.21
CA ALA A 85 6.63 0.80 -8.76
C ALA A 85 8.00 0.11 -8.84
N SER A 86 9.06 0.82 -9.23
CA SER A 86 10.42 0.29 -9.23
C SER A 86 10.86 -0.16 -7.83
N LYS A 87 10.58 0.63 -6.79
CA LYS A 87 10.87 0.22 -5.40
C LYS A 87 9.98 -0.94 -4.94
N ALA A 88 8.71 -0.92 -5.33
CA ALA A 88 7.73 -1.94 -4.96
C ALA A 88 8.02 -3.31 -5.59
N THR A 89 8.74 -3.35 -6.71
CA THR A 89 9.01 -4.58 -7.48
C THR A 89 10.49 -4.91 -7.59
N GLY A 90 11.38 -3.98 -7.24
CA GLY A 90 12.81 -4.10 -7.52
C GLY A 90 13.17 -3.89 -9.01
N PHE A 91 12.18 -3.77 -9.91
CA PHE A 91 12.41 -3.64 -11.34
C PHE A 91 12.81 -2.19 -11.71
N PRO A 92 13.96 -1.96 -12.36
CA PRO A 92 14.50 -0.63 -12.62
C PRO A 92 13.84 0.02 -13.85
N ILE A 93 12.58 0.46 -13.72
CA ILE A 93 11.75 0.97 -14.83
C ILE A 93 12.47 2.09 -15.61
N ALA A 94 13.09 3.05 -14.93
CA ALA A 94 13.76 4.17 -15.60
C ALA A 94 14.97 3.71 -16.45
N LYS A 95 15.77 2.78 -15.93
CA LYS A 95 16.90 2.19 -16.66
C LYS A 95 16.43 1.45 -17.93
N ILE A 96 15.39 0.63 -17.78
CA ILE A 96 14.82 -0.10 -18.90
C ILE A 96 14.20 0.85 -19.91
N ALA A 97 13.41 1.86 -19.46
CA ALA A 97 12.83 2.86 -20.33
C ALA A 97 13.88 3.64 -21.16
N ALA A 98 15.02 3.96 -20.55
CA ALA A 98 16.14 4.60 -21.27
C ALA A 98 16.73 3.70 -22.37
N LYS A 99 16.86 2.40 -22.12
CA LYS A 99 17.33 1.44 -23.14
C LYS A 99 16.32 1.26 -24.26
N LEU A 100 15.02 1.20 -23.96
CA LEU A 100 13.97 1.15 -24.97
C LEU A 100 13.98 2.40 -25.87
N ALA A 101 14.25 3.58 -25.28
CA ALA A 101 14.32 4.84 -26.01
C ALA A 101 15.47 4.91 -27.05
N VAL A 102 16.53 4.09 -26.90
CA VAL A 102 17.63 4.00 -27.86
C VAL A 102 17.53 2.77 -28.78
N GLY A 103 16.36 2.08 -28.79
CA GLY A 103 16.01 1.10 -29.79
C GLY A 103 16.04 -0.37 -29.35
N TYR A 104 16.40 -0.69 -28.11
CA TYR A 104 16.26 -2.04 -27.59
C TYR A 104 14.79 -2.43 -27.41
N SER A 105 14.47 -3.72 -27.50
CA SER A 105 13.18 -4.29 -27.12
C SER A 105 13.27 -4.99 -25.75
N LEU A 106 12.11 -5.27 -25.10
CA LEU A 106 12.08 -5.89 -23.77
C LEU A 106 12.59 -7.32 -23.74
N ASP A 107 12.50 -8.04 -24.84
CA ASP A 107 12.99 -9.41 -25.01
C ASP A 107 14.50 -9.47 -25.25
N GLU A 108 15.10 -8.40 -25.76
CA GLU A 108 16.56 -8.27 -25.90
C GLU A 108 17.26 -7.87 -24.59
N LEU A 109 16.50 -7.33 -23.64
CA LEU A 109 17.04 -6.88 -22.37
C LEU A 109 16.89 -7.96 -21.29
N GLN A 110 17.95 -8.19 -20.54
CA GLN A 110 17.93 -9.08 -19.40
C GLN A 110 17.19 -8.44 -18.21
N ASN A 111 16.42 -9.23 -17.48
CA ASN A 111 15.80 -8.82 -16.21
C ASN A 111 16.86 -8.72 -15.12
N ASP A 112 17.02 -7.54 -14.54
CA ASP A 112 18.03 -7.28 -13.50
C ASP A 112 17.73 -8.04 -12.19
N ILE A 113 16.48 -8.47 -11.97
CA ILE A 113 16.08 -9.19 -10.75
C ILE A 113 16.43 -10.67 -10.85
N THR A 114 15.97 -11.34 -11.90
CA THR A 114 16.20 -12.78 -12.09
C THR A 114 17.57 -13.08 -12.69
N ARG A 115 18.08 -12.20 -13.54
CA ARG A 115 19.28 -12.37 -14.37
C ARG A 115 19.25 -13.57 -15.31
N GLU A 116 18.13 -14.25 -15.40
CA GLU A 116 17.90 -15.44 -16.21
C GLU A 116 16.77 -15.23 -17.23
N THR A 117 15.80 -14.38 -16.89
CA THR A 117 14.65 -14.09 -17.75
C THR A 117 14.84 -12.80 -18.54
N PRO A 118 14.09 -12.58 -19.65
CA PRO A 118 14.06 -11.29 -20.33
C PRO A 118 13.32 -10.23 -19.49
N ALA A 119 13.55 -8.96 -19.79
CA ALA A 119 12.87 -7.84 -19.09
C ALA A 119 11.36 -7.80 -19.33
N SER A 120 10.83 -8.55 -20.27
CA SER A 120 9.41 -8.77 -20.51
C SER A 120 8.74 -9.72 -19.50
N PHE A 121 9.50 -10.36 -18.60
CA PHE A 121 8.98 -11.22 -17.55
C PHE A 121 8.07 -10.43 -16.61
N GLU A 122 6.83 -10.90 -16.44
CA GLU A 122 5.85 -10.23 -15.57
C GLU A 122 6.13 -10.54 -14.09
N PRO A 123 6.10 -9.53 -13.20
CA PRO A 123 6.38 -9.73 -11.79
C PRO A 123 5.27 -10.52 -11.10
N THR A 124 5.65 -11.49 -10.28
CA THR A 124 4.78 -12.24 -9.38
C THR A 124 5.17 -11.92 -7.94
N ILE A 125 4.27 -11.32 -7.16
CA ILE A 125 4.54 -10.88 -5.78
C ILE A 125 3.68 -11.62 -4.76
N ASP A 126 4.25 -11.93 -3.60
CA ASP A 126 3.61 -12.57 -2.47
C ASP A 126 3.43 -11.63 -1.24
N TYR A 127 3.64 -10.34 -1.43
CA TYR A 127 3.48 -9.27 -0.45
C TYR A 127 2.46 -8.23 -0.92
N VAL A 128 2.06 -7.34 -0.02
CA VAL A 128 1.13 -6.25 -0.32
C VAL A 128 1.84 -4.91 -0.24
N VAL A 129 1.65 -4.09 -1.26
CA VAL A 129 2.14 -2.72 -1.31
C VAL A 129 0.96 -1.76 -1.15
N THR A 130 0.99 -0.96 -0.09
CA THR A 130 0.01 0.09 0.15
C THR A 130 0.63 1.45 -0.10
N LYS A 131 -0.04 2.25 -0.93
CA LYS A 131 0.31 3.63 -1.24
C LYS A 131 -0.80 4.56 -0.77
N ILE A 132 -0.46 5.56 0.05
CA ILE A 132 -1.40 6.54 0.58
C ILE A 132 -0.95 7.94 0.17
N PRO A 133 -1.84 8.78 -0.42
CA PRO A 133 -1.51 10.15 -0.78
C PRO A 133 -1.34 11.01 0.48
N ARG A 134 -0.38 11.94 0.43
CA ARG A 134 -0.17 12.98 1.44
C ARG A 134 -0.86 14.27 0.99
N PHE A 135 -1.69 14.81 1.87
CA PHE A 135 -2.32 16.12 1.71
C PHE A 135 -1.75 17.10 2.73
N THR A 136 -1.79 18.39 2.44
CA THR A 136 -1.24 19.46 3.31
C THR A 136 -2.26 20.58 3.51
N PHE A 137 -3.54 20.22 3.62
CA PHE A 137 -4.60 21.20 3.88
C PHE A 137 -4.36 22.01 5.16
N GLU A 138 -3.62 21.46 6.12
CA GLU A 138 -3.21 22.14 7.34
C GLU A 138 -2.33 23.38 7.09
N LYS A 139 -1.70 23.48 5.91
CA LYS A 139 -0.88 24.63 5.51
C LYS A 139 -1.65 25.70 4.73
N PHE A 140 -2.88 25.39 4.33
CA PHE A 140 -3.70 26.26 3.50
C PHE A 140 -5.07 26.48 4.14
N PRO A 141 -5.17 27.34 5.16
CA PRO A 141 -6.45 27.65 5.81
C PRO A 141 -7.47 28.17 4.78
N GLY A 142 -8.70 27.65 4.85
CA GLY A 142 -9.77 28.00 3.91
C GLY A 142 -9.79 27.21 2.60
N ALA A 143 -8.80 26.34 2.33
CA ALA A 143 -8.84 25.47 1.17
C ALA A 143 -9.93 24.39 1.33
N ASP A 144 -10.69 24.13 0.24
CA ASP A 144 -11.66 23.04 0.21
C ASP A 144 -10.94 21.68 0.29
N ASN A 145 -11.13 20.95 1.38
CA ASN A 145 -10.54 19.65 1.67
C ASN A 145 -11.36 18.47 1.11
N THR A 146 -12.47 18.74 0.42
CA THR A 146 -13.27 17.70 -0.23
C THR A 146 -12.52 17.17 -1.44
N LEU A 147 -12.31 15.87 -1.47
CA LEU A 147 -11.57 15.21 -2.54
C LEU A 147 -12.50 14.96 -3.75
N THR A 148 -12.09 15.49 -4.90
CA THR A 148 -12.82 15.41 -6.18
C THR A 148 -11.96 14.71 -7.24
N SER A 149 -12.26 14.90 -8.52
CA SER A 149 -11.41 14.47 -9.64
C SER A 149 -10.12 15.31 -9.78
N ALA A 150 -10.08 16.51 -9.19
CA ALA A 150 -8.89 17.35 -9.19
C ALA A 150 -7.80 16.77 -8.27
N MET A 151 -6.53 16.88 -8.69
CA MET A 151 -5.40 16.45 -7.89
C MET A 151 -5.13 17.44 -6.77
N LYS A 152 -5.30 17.00 -5.52
CA LYS A 152 -5.05 17.81 -4.31
C LYS A 152 -3.92 17.25 -3.45
N SER A 153 -3.37 16.08 -3.78
CA SER A 153 -2.25 15.49 -3.04
C SER A 153 -0.92 16.16 -3.42
N VAL A 154 -0.07 16.37 -2.42
CA VAL A 154 1.26 16.98 -2.57
C VAL A 154 2.38 15.95 -2.57
N GLY A 155 2.07 14.72 -2.23
CA GLY A 155 3.04 13.62 -2.16
C GLY A 155 2.35 12.31 -1.78
N GLU A 156 3.14 11.35 -1.34
CA GLU A 156 2.65 10.01 -1.03
C GLU A 156 3.60 9.25 -0.13
N ALA A 157 3.06 8.32 0.65
CA ALA A 157 3.82 7.30 1.37
C ALA A 157 3.53 5.93 0.77
N MET A 158 4.52 5.06 0.77
CA MET A 158 4.41 3.66 0.36
C MET A 158 4.93 2.76 1.47
N ALA A 159 4.25 1.66 1.73
CA ALA A 159 4.72 0.65 2.65
C ALA A 159 4.44 -0.76 2.11
N ILE A 160 5.32 -1.69 2.45
CA ILE A 160 5.24 -3.10 2.08
C ILE A 160 5.00 -3.93 3.33
N GLY A 161 4.15 -4.95 3.24
CA GLY A 161 3.88 -5.91 4.30
C GLY A 161 3.38 -7.24 3.74
N ARG A 162 3.32 -8.27 4.55
CA ARG A 162 2.77 -9.59 4.15
C ARG A 162 1.26 -9.54 3.95
N THR A 163 0.57 -8.63 4.64
CA THR A 163 -0.87 -8.45 4.58
C THR A 163 -1.23 -7.00 4.29
N PHE A 164 -2.47 -6.78 3.82
CA PHE A 164 -3.02 -5.44 3.66
C PHE A 164 -3.03 -4.68 5.00
N LYS A 165 -3.43 -5.31 6.09
CA LYS A 165 -3.49 -4.70 7.43
C LYS A 165 -2.12 -4.17 7.85
N GLU A 166 -1.09 -4.98 7.70
CA GLU A 166 0.29 -4.60 8.04
C GLU A 166 0.77 -3.42 7.18
N SER A 167 0.71 -3.54 5.85
CA SER A 167 1.19 -2.50 4.93
C SER A 167 0.40 -1.20 5.06
N PHE A 168 -0.92 -1.28 5.29
CA PHE A 168 -1.79 -0.12 5.50
C PHE A 168 -1.43 0.67 6.75
N GLN A 169 -1.25 0.00 7.89
CA GLN A 169 -0.85 0.66 9.14
C GLN A 169 0.54 1.28 9.04
N LYS A 170 1.49 0.61 8.40
CA LYS A 170 2.82 1.17 8.11
C LYS A 170 2.73 2.42 7.24
N ALA A 171 1.94 2.39 6.16
CA ALA A 171 1.77 3.51 5.25
C ALA A 171 1.14 4.73 5.95
N LEU A 172 0.15 4.53 6.82
CA LEU A 172 -0.44 5.61 7.62
C LEU A 172 0.57 6.27 8.56
N ARG A 173 1.40 5.47 9.25
CA ARG A 173 2.47 6.03 10.09
C ARG A 173 3.50 6.82 9.29
N SER A 174 3.81 6.35 8.09
CA SER A 174 4.79 6.99 7.20
C SER A 174 4.33 8.32 6.60
N LEU A 175 3.05 8.70 6.75
CA LEU A 175 2.54 10.00 6.30
C LEU A 175 3.05 11.18 7.14
N GLU A 176 3.59 10.95 8.33
CA GLU A 176 4.06 11.99 9.26
C GLU A 176 3.00 13.04 9.60
N ILE A 177 1.77 12.58 9.85
CA ILE A 177 0.62 13.40 10.24
C ILE A 177 0.25 13.20 11.73
N GLY A 178 1.13 12.56 12.50
CA GLY A 178 0.87 12.21 13.91
C GLY A 178 -0.04 11.00 14.10
N ALA A 179 -0.43 10.31 13.02
CA ALA A 179 -1.18 9.05 13.09
C ALA A 179 -0.27 7.89 13.54
N LYS A 180 -0.80 7.00 14.37
CA LYS A 180 -0.06 5.84 14.90
C LYS A 180 -0.37 4.54 14.15
N GLY A 181 -0.93 4.63 12.99
CA GLY A 181 -1.51 3.61 12.16
C GLY A 181 -2.95 3.97 11.84
N PHE A 182 -3.87 3.04 11.98
CA PHE A 182 -5.30 3.29 11.79
C PHE A 182 -5.89 4.18 12.91
N VAL A 183 -5.22 4.28 14.04
CA VAL A 183 -5.51 5.29 15.06
C VAL A 183 -5.01 6.65 14.58
N GLY A 184 -5.92 7.61 14.46
CA GLY A 184 -5.65 8.94 13.95
C GLY A 184 -4.75 9.78 14.86
N PRO A 185 -4.40 10.99 14.43
CA PRO A 185 -3.68 11.94 15.28
C PRO A 185 -4.53 12.36 16.49
N ALA A 186 -3.87 12.71 17.60
CA ALA A 186 -4.54 13.05 18.85
C ALA A 186 -5.56 14.20 18.74
N SER A 187 -5.34 15.12 17.81
CA SER A 187 -6.27 16.21 17.52
C SER A 187 -7.59 15.72 16.90
N PHE A 188 -7.55 14.63 16.14
CA PHE A 188 -8.73 13.99 15.56
C PHE A 188 -9.52 13.20 16.61
N GLU A 189 -8.83 12.39 17.41
CA GLU A 189 -9.43 11.50 18.40
C GLU A 189 -10.25 12.22 19.49
N ARG A 190 -9.90 13.47 19.84
CA ARG A 190 -10.58 14.26 20.89
C ARG A 190 -11.96 14.77 20.51
N LYS A 191 -12.41 14.63 19.26
CA LYS A 191 -13.57 15.39 18.72
C LYS A 191 -14.78 14.53 18.39
N ILE A 192 -14.73 13.21 18.62
CA ILE A 192 -15.71 12.32 18.00
C ILE A 192 -16.52 11.58 19.05
N GLU A 193 -17.56 12.26 19.54
CA GLU A 193 -18.60 11.67 20.40
C GLU A 193 -19.96 11.57 19.68
N ASP A 194 -20.16 12.38 18.62
CA ASP A 194 -21.42 12.47 17.89
C ASP A 194 -21.51 11.46 16.74
N PRO A 195 -22.44 10.47 16.80
CA PRO A 195 -22.63 9.48 15.74
C PRO A 195 -23.02 10.08 14.38
N GLN A 196 -23.76 11.18 14.36
CA GLN A 196 -24.18 11.84 13.12
C GLN A 196 -22.95 12.42 12.40
N ARG A 197 -22.05 13.01 13.14
CA ARG A 197 -20.80 13.54 12.62
C ARG A 197 -19.89 12.43 12.07
N VAL A 198 -19.91 11.23 12.68
CA VAL A 198 -19.20 10.07 12.17
C VAL A 198 -19.75 9.67 10.79
N ARG A 199 -21.09 9.59 10.64
CA ARG A 199 -21.74 9.27 9.36
C ARG A 199 -21.39 10.27 8.27
N GLU A 200 -21.40 11.57 8.57
CA GLU A 200 -21.00 12.64 7.65
C GLU A 200 -19.51 12.54 7.25
N GLY A 201 -18.63 12.27 8.22
CA GLY A 201 -17.21 12.07 7.98
C GLY A 201 -16.92 10.88 7.06
N ILE A 202 -17.70 9.81 7.16
CA ILE A 202 -17.63 8.65 6.28
C ILE A 202 -18.16 8.97 4.88
N ALA A 203 -19.29 9.69 4.79
CA ALA A 203 -19.95 9.97 3.53
C ALA A 203 -19.14 10.94 2.64
N VAL A 204 -18.54 11.97 3.24
CA VAL A 204 -17.78 12.99 2.48
C VAL A 204 -16.34 12.54 2.23
N PRO A 205 -15.87 12.50 0.97
CA PRO A 205 -14.51 12.10 0.65
C PRO A 205 -13.49 13.19 1.03
N ARG A 206 -12.89 13.06 2.21
CA ARG A 206 -11.83 13.95 2.72
C ARG A 206 -10.53 13.19 2.98
N ALA A 207 -9.44 13.92 3.20
CA ALA A 207 -8.13 13.35 3.50
C ALA A 207 -8.11 12.49 4.78
N ASP A 208 -8.93 12.84 5.75
CA ASP A 208 -9.09 12.18 7.06
C ASP A 208 -10.16 11.09 7.09
N ARG A 209 -10.86 10.84 5.97
CA ARG A 209 -11.95 9.86 5.87
C ARG A 209 -11.56 8.48 6.43
N VAL A 210 -10.32 8.10 6.27
CA VAL A 210 -9.79 6.82 6.78
C VAL A 210 -9.99 6.69 8.30
N PHE A 211 -9.86 7.76 9.06
CA PHE A 211 -10.05 7.75 10.50
C PHE A 211 -11.54 7.77 10.88
N TRP A 212 -12.39 8.37 10.03
CA TRP A 212 -13.84 8.30 10.17
C TRP A 212 -14.38 6.88 9.98
N LEU A 213 -13.80 6.09 9.06
CA LEU A 213 -14.14 4.67 8.91
C LEU A 213 -13.86 3.89 10.20
N ARG A 214 -12.71 4.14 10.83
CA ARG A 214 -12.39 3.53 12.13
C ARG A 214 -13.41 3.92 13.19
N GLN A 215 -13.79 5.19 13.27
CA GLN A 215 -14.79 5.66 14.22
C GLN A 215 -16.15 5.01 13.95
N GLY A 216 -16.55 4.82 12.70
CA GLY A 216 -17.77 4.09 12.37
C GLY A 216 -17.80 2.70 12.99
N PHE A 217 -16.74 1.92 12.85
CA PHE A 217 -16.62 0.59 13.47
C PHE A 217 -16.61 0.66 15.01
N LEU A 218 -15.91 1.63 15.60
CA LEU A 218 -15.92 1.84 17.05
C LEU A 218 -17.31 2.20 17.60
N HIS A 219 -18.15 2.85 16.82
CA HIS A 219 -19.55 3.15 17.12
C HIS A 219 -20.50 1.99 16.76
N GLY A 220 -19.99 0.81 16.40
CA GLY A 220 -20.78 -0.38 16.13
C GLY A 220 -21.44 -0.44 14.74
N MET A 221 -21.07 0.45 13.81
CA MET A 221 -21.60 0.40 12.45
C MET A 221 -21.11 -0.86 11.73
N THR A 222 -22.01 -1.48 10.94
CA THR A 222 -21.66 -2.64 10.12
C THR A 222 -20.91 -2.24 8.84
N SER A 223 -20.25 -3.20 8.21
CA SER A 223 -19.58 -2.96 6.91
C SER A 223 -20.57 -2.55 5.82
N GLU A 224 -21.81 -3.07 5.87
CA GLU A 224 -22.90 -2.75 4.93
C GLU A 224 -23.37 -1.30 5.10
N GLU A 225 -23.56 -0.84 6.34
CA GLU A 225 -23.92 0.54 6.63
C GLU A 225 -22.83 1.51 6.14
N ILE A 226 -21.58 1.23 6.43
CA ILE A 226 -20.43 2.03 5.98
C ILE A 226 -20.34 2.00 4.45
N PHE A 227 -20.55 0.85 3.81
CA PHE A 227 -20.58 0.73 2.35
C PHE A 227 -21.66 1.61 1.75
N GLY A 228 -22.86 1.63 2.34
CA GLY A 228 -23.96 2.48 1.91
C GLY A 228 -23.61 3.98 1.90
N LEU A 229 -22.77 4.42 2.84
CA LEU A 229 -22.33 5.82 2.94
C LEU A 229 -21.19 6.17 1.97
N CYS A 230 -20.25 5.27 1.75
CA CYS A 230 -18.99 5.62 1.08
C CYS A 230 -18.68 4.81 -0.18
N SER A 231 -19.38 3.72 -0.43
CA SER A 231 -19.16 2.79 -1.54
C SER A 231 -17.71 2.27 -1.63
N ILE A 232 -17.00 2.17 -0.51
CA ILE A 232 -15.69 1.50 -0.44
C ILE A 232 -15.94 -0.01 -0.52
N ASP A 233 -15.13 -0.71 -1.30
CA ASP A 233 -15.28 -2.16 -1.50
C ASP A 233 -15.34 -2.91 -0.15
N PRO A 234 -16.34 -3.79 0.05
CA PRO A 234 -16.54 -4.51 1.30
C PRO A 234 -15.32 -5.29 1.77
N TRP A 235 -14.47 -5.75 0.85
CA TRP A 235 -13.24 -6.43 1.25
C TRP A 235 -12.30 -5.51 2.05
N PHE A 236 -12.15 -4.24 1.65
CA PHE A 236 -11.34 -3.30 2.41
C PHE A 236 -12.01 -2.96 3.74
N LEU A 237 -13.32 -2.76 3.75
CA LEU A 237 -14.05 -2.49 4.98
C LEU A 237 -13.88 -3.63 5.99
N GLU A 238 -13.92 -4.88 5.53
CA GLU A 238 -13.68 -6.04 6.39
C GLU A 238 -12.25 -6.07 6.96
N GLN A 239 -11.23 -5.74 6.16
CA GLN A 239 -9.85 -5.64 6.69
C GLN A 239 -9.73 -4.54 7.76
N LEU A 240 -10.42 -3.41 7.57
CA LEU A 240 -10.43 -2.32 8.54
C LEU A 240 -11.20 -2.68 9.81
N ARG A 241 -12.32 -3.38 9.68
CA ARG A 241 -13.11 -3.90 10.82
C ARG A 241 -12.27 -4.82 11.69
N GLN A 242 -11.53 -5.75 11.10
CA GLN A 242 -10.61 -6.64 11.82
C GLN A 242 -9.50 -5.88 12.56
N LEU A 243 -8.99 -4.76 12.02
CA LEU A 243 -8.05 -3.90 12.75
C LEU A 243 -8.70 -3.30 13.99
N VAL A 244 -9.96 -2.86 13.90
CA VAL A 244 -10.69 -2.33 15.06
C VAL A 244 -10.97 -3.42 16.10
N GLU A 245 -11.27 -4.65 15.67
CA GLU A 245 -11.44 -5.79 16.62
C GLU A 245 -10.17 -6.07 17.42
N ILE A 246 -9.00 -6.05 16.76
CA ILE A 246 -7.72 -6.20 17.45
C ILE A 246 -7.51 -5.04 18.43
N GLU A 247 -7.82 -3.82 18.03
CA GLU A 247 -7.72 -2.65 18.88
C GLU A 247 -8.60 -2.77 20.14
N LEU A 248 -9.85 -3.19 19.99
CA LEU A 248 -10.78 -3.39 21.11
C LEU A 248 -10.26 -4.47 22.09
N LYS A 249 -9.77 -5.59 21.57
CA LYS A 249 -9.14 -6.64 22.41
C LYS A 249 -7.91 -6.11 23.18
N LEU A 250 -7.11 -5.25 22.54
CA LEU A 250 -5.98 -4.60 23.21
C LEU A 250 -6.44 -3.64 24.32
N ARG A 251 -7.49 -2.85 24.08
CA ARG A 251 -8.06 -1.93 25.09
C ARG A 251 -8.63 -2.65 26.31
N ASP A 252 -9.13 -3.87 26.13
CA ASP A 252 -9.73 -4.69 27.20
C ASP A 252 -8.70 -5.52 27.99
N THR A 253 -7.41 -5.32 27.77
CA THR A 253 -6.37 -6.06 28.47
C THR A 253 -5.29 -5.16 29.06
N SER A 254 -4.36 -5.76 29.80
CA SER A 254 -3.15 -5.11 30.31
C SER A 254 -1.93 -5.92 29.91
N LEU A 255 -0.73 -5.33 29.99
CA LEU A 255 0.50 -6.04 29.62
C LEU A 255 0.68 -7.37 30.35
N ALA A 256 0.28 -7.44 31.62
CA ALA A 256 0.40 -8.65 32.47
C ALA A 256 -0.60 -9.74 32.06
N ARG A 257 -1.78 -9.37 31.55
CA ARG A 257 -2.85 -10.31 31.20
C ARG A 257 -2.94 -10.62 29.71
N MET A 258 -2.16 -9.91 28.88
CA MET A 258 -2.22 -10.06 27.43
C MET A 258 -1.75 -11.45 27.01
N PRO A 259 -2.58 -12.23 26.29
CA PRO A 259 -2.14 -13.48 25.67
C PRO A 259 -1.05 -13.26 24.62
N ASP A 260 -0.14 -14.24 24.49
CA ASP A 260 0.95 -14.17 23.51
C ASP A 260 0.41 -14.13 22.07
N GLU A 261 -0.67 -14.86 21.78
CA GLU A 261 -1.33 -14.85 20.49
C GLU A 261 -1.89 -13.46 20.13
N LEU A 262 -2.40 -12.70 21.11
CA LEU A 262 -2.90 -11.35 20.85
C LEU A 262 -1.73 -10.40 20.52
N MET A 263 -0.60 -10.53 21.21
CA MET A 263 0.61 -9.77 20.91
C MET A 263 1.10 -10.09 19.49
N GLN A 264 1.19 -11.36 19.13
CA GLN A 264 1.60 -11.80 17.80
C GLN A 264 0.65 -11.27 16.73
N THR A 265 -0.65 -11.50 16.88
CA THR A 265 -1.68 -11.01 15.94
C THR A 265 -1.61 -9.50 15.74
N ALA A 266 -1.46 -8.73 16.83
CA ALA A 266 -1.33 -7.28 16.75
C ALA A 266 -0.06 -6.86 15.99
N LYS A 267 1.07 -7.52 16.23
CA LYS A 267 2.34 -7.22 15.52
C LYS A 267 2.23 -7.57 14.03
N GLU A 268 1.70 -8.72 13.68
CA GLU A 268 1.48 -9.15 12.29
C GLU A 268 0.46 -8.26 11.56
N ALA A 269 -0.54 -7.74 12.28
CA ALA A 269 -1.47 -6.73 11.75
C ALA A 269 -0.88 -5.32 11.67
N GLY A 270 0.37 -5.11 12.05
CA GLY A 270 1.09 -3.84 11.89
C GLY A 270 0.96 -2.85 13.05
N PHE A 271 0.45 -3.25 14.22
CA PHE A 271 0.45 -2.39 15.40
C PHE A 271 1.88 -2.14 15.90
N SER A 272 2.23 -0.87 16.11
CA SER A 272 3.54 -0.52 16.69
C SER A 272 3.58 -0.78 18.19
N ASP A 273 4.77 -1.02 18.75
CA ASP A 273 4.92 -1.16 20.20
C ASP A 273 4.42 0.08 20.96
N GLN A 274 4.56 1.27 20.36
CA GLN A 274 4.03 2.52 20.89
C GLN A 274 2.49 2.50 20.96
N LEU A 275 1.83 2.11 19.85
CA LEU A 275 0.36 2.07 19.81
C LEU A 275 -0.20 1.02 20.77
N ILE A 276 0.41 -0.18 20.81
CA ILE A 276 0.01 -1.22 21.77
C ILE A 276 0.13 -0.68 23.20
N ALA A 277 1.26 -0.04 23.54
CA ALA A 277 1.48 0.51 24.87
C ALA A 277 0.38 1.51 25.28
N GLU A 278 0.00 2.40 24.39
CA GLU A 278 -1.06 3.39 24.65
C GLU A 278 -2.44 2.74 24.82
N LEU A 279 -2.76 1.73 24.01
CA LEU A 279 -4.05 1.04 24.08
C LEU A 279 -4.22 0.26 25.41
N ILE A 280 -3.13 -0.34 25.92
CA ILE A 280 -3.15 -1.14 27.15
C ILE A 280 -2.77 -0.36 28.42
N GLY A 281 -2.53 0.97 28.32
CA GLY A 281 -2.12 1.80 29.45
C GLY A 281 -0.71 1.47 29.99
N SER A 282 0.26 1.18 29.10
CA SER A 282 1.64 0.82 29.44
C SER A 282 2.65 1.75 28.75
N ASN A 283 3.93 1.41 28.75
CA ASN A 283 4.96 2.12 28.04
C ASN A 283 5.59 1.26 26.94
N ARG A 284 6.18 1.92 25.94
CA ARG A 284 6.77 1.29 24.77
C ARG A 284 7.90 0.29 25.12
N GLN A 285 8.74 0.62 26.10
CA GLN A 285 9.86 -0.24 26.50
C GLN A 285 9.37 -1.56 27.13
N ALA A 286 8.32 -1.50 27.95
CA ALA A 286 7.73 -2.68 28.55
C ALA A 286 7.09 -3.61 27.49
N VAL A 287 6.36 -3.04 26.54
CA VAL A 287 5.79 -3.79 25.40
C VAL A 287 6.89 -4.43 24.57
N ARG A 288 7.93 -3.67 24.23
CA ARG A 288 9.09 -4.18 23.49
C ARG A 288 9.78 -5.33 24.23
N LYS A 289 10.06 -5.17 25.52
CA LYS A 289 10.69 -6.22 26.34
C LYS A 289 9.84 -7.49 26.39
N ARG A 290 8.51 -7.36 26.57
CA ARG A 290 7.58 -8.49 26.52
C ARG A 290 7.67 -9.23 25.20
N ARG A 291 7.59 -8.50 24.08
CA ARG A 291 7.66 -9.05 22.73
C ARG A 291 9.00 -9.77 22.48
N GLU A 292 10.12 -9.17 22.90
CA GLU A 292 11.45 -9.76 22.77
C GLU A 292 11.58 -11.05 23.61
N ASN A 293 11.04 -11.06 24.83
CA ASN A 293 11.01 -12.25 25.69
C ASN A 293 10.19 -13.42 25.11
N MET A 294 9.18 -13.12 24.28
CA MET A 294 8.42 -14.11 23.51
C MET A 294 9.17 -14.60 22.26
N GLY A 295 10.36 -14.08 21.96
CA GLY A 295 11.07 -14.34 20.71
C GLY A 295 10.42 -13.71 19.46
N LEU A 296 9.42 -12.84 19.63
CA LEU A 296 8.74 -12.19 18.52
C LEU A 296 9.57 -11.02 18.01
N MET A 297 10.47 -11.31 17.09
CA MET A 297 11.41 -10.36 16.51
C MET A 297 10.94 -9.86 15.14
N THR A 298 11.41 -8.69 14.74
CA THR A 298 11.21 -8.18 13.40
C THR A 298 12.07 -8.97 12.43
N ASN A 299 11.48 -9.50 11.40
CA ASN A 299 12.13 -10.16 10.29
C ASN A 299 12.19 -9.23 9.07
N PHE A 300 13.10 -9.49 8.17
CA PHE A 300 13.26 -8.75 6.93
C PHE A 300 13.15 -9.71 5.76
N ARG A 301 12.29 -9.35 4.82
CA ARG A 301 12.04 -10.13 3.61
C ARG A 301 12.49 -9.36 2.39
N LEU A 302 12.99 -10.09 1.43
CA LEU A 302 13.41 -9.56 0.14
C LEU A 302 12.18 -9.09 -0.66
N VAL A 303 12.33 -8.01 -1.40
CA VAL A 303 11.35 -7.62 -2.42
C VAL A 303 11.56 -8.55 -3.62
N ASP A 304 10.92 -9.69 -3.58
CA ASP A 304 11.00 -10.73 -4.61
C ASP A 304 9.78 -10.65 -5.53
N THR A 305 10.00 -10.57 -6.82
CA THR A 305 8.97 -10.53 -7.86
C THR A 305 9.01 -11.71 -8.82
N CYS A 306 9.69 -12.76 -8.45
CA CYS A 306 9.73 -14.02 -9.19
C CYS A 306 9.13 -15.22 -8.42
N ALA A 307 8.43 -14.97 -7.30
CA ALA A 307 7.76 -15.99 -6.47
C ALA A 307 8.68 -17.17 -6.09
N ALA A 308 9.95 -16.88 -5.84
CA ALA A 308 11.01 -17.87 -5.54
C ALA A 308 11.27 -18.90 -6.67
N GLU A 309 10.77 -18.68 -7.88
CA GLU A 309 11.12 -19.52 -9.04
C GLU A 309 12.58 -19.32 -9.49
N PHE A 310 13.14 -18.15 -9.22
CA PHE A 310 14.52 -17.75 -9.49
C PHE A 310 15.13 -17.10 -8.26
N GLU A 311 16.46 -17.08 -8.15
CA GLU A 311 17.12 -16.23 -7.15
C GLU A 311 16.89 -14.77 -7.49
N ALA A 312 16.34 -13.99 -6.53
CA ALA A 312 16.08 -12.57 -6.72
C ALA A 312 17.30 -11.71 -6.33
N PHE A 313 17.77 -10.91 -7.28
CA PHE A 313 18.87 -9.96 -7.09
C PHE A 313 18.32 -8.53 -6.98
N THR A 314 17.67 -8.22 -5.86
CA THR A 314 17.12 -6.89 -5.57
C THR A 314 17.79 -6.32 -4.35
N PRO A 315 18.04 -5.00 -4.29
CA PRO A 315 18.62 -4.35 -3.13
C PRO A 315 17.56 -4.00 -2.05
N TYR A 316 16.29 -4.32 -2.26
CA TYR A 316 15.19 -3.88 -1.42
C TYR A 316 14.71 -4.97 -0.47
N TYR A 317 14.54 -4.58 0.80
CA TYR A 317 13.95 -5.39 1.85
C TYR A 317 12.80 -4.64 2.52
N TYR A 318 11.84 -5.38 3.06
CA TYR A 318 10.81 -4.83 3.93
C TYR A 318 10.78 -5.58 5.25
N SER A 319 10.50 -4.85 6.33
CA SER A 319 10.35 -5.46 7.65
C SER A 319 8.97 -6.09 7.80
N SER A 320 8.87 -7.22 8.50
CA SER A 320 7.61 -7.88 8.84
C SER A 320 7.74 -8.63 10.16
N TYR A 321 6.66 -9.23 10.63
CA TYR A 321 6.66 -10.21 11.71
C TYR A 321 6.26 -11.57 11.15
N GLY A 322 6.97 -12.62 11.52
CA GLY A 322 6.76 -13.98 11.03
C GLY A 322 7.97 -14.86 11.38
N SER A 323 8.04 -16.06 10.82
CA SER A 323 9.08 -17.05 11.14
C SER A 323 10.34 -16.92 10.28
N GLU A 324 10.28 -16.28 9.14
CA GLU A 324 11.36 -16.29 8.13
C GLU A 324 12.07 -14.94 8.02
N ASN A 325 13.39 -14.98 8.02
CA ASN A 325 14.26 -13.82 7.82
C ASN A 325 15.22 -14.08 6.65
N GLU A 326 15.13 -13.26 5.61
CA GLU A 326 15.87 -13.45 4.34
C GLU A 326 17.13 -12.58 4.25
N ILE A 327 17.49 -11.86 5.33
CA ILE A 327 18.74 -11.08 5.35
C ILE A 327 19.95 -12.00 5.23
N LYS A 328 20.75 -11.77 4.20
CA LYS A 328 22.08 -12.36 4.04
C LYS A 328 23.08 -11.54 4.88
N LYS A 329 23.54 -12.08 6.00
CA LYS A 329 24.56 -11.44 6.83
C LYS A 329 25.88 -11.40 6.10
N THR A 330 26.60 -10.29 6.20
CA THR A 330 27.95 -10.11 5.66
C THR A 330 28.87 -9.57 6.76
N GLU A 331 30.17 -9.85 6.66
CA GLU A 331 31.21 -9.35 7.58
C GLU A 331 31.64 -7.90 7.26
N LYS A 332 31.09 -7.29 6.20
CA LYS A 332 31.41 -5.91 5.82
C LYS A 332 30.93 -4.92 6.87
N GLU A 333 31.67 -3.85 7.07
CA GLU A 333 31.24 -2.70 7.82
C GLU A 333 29.94 -2.13 7.27
N LYS A 334 29.01 -1.73 8.13
CA LYS A 334 27.67 -1.30 7.77
C LYS A 334 27.39 0.11 8.25
N ILE A 335 26.92 0.96 7.36
CA ILE A 335 26.46 2.32 7.65
C ILE A 335 24.96 2.39 7.43
N MET A 336 24.21 2.88 8.41
CA MET A 336 22.76 3.09 8.28
C MET A 336 22.48 4.53 7.88
N ILE A 337 21.78 4.72 6.77
CA ILE A 337 21.28 6.01 6.31
C ILE A 337 19.78 6.05 6.51
N LEU A 338 19.27 7.07 7.23
CA LEU A 338 17.83 7.26 7.41
C LEU A 338 17.26 8.03 6.22
N GLY A 339 16.20 7.51 5.63
CA GLY A 339 15.52 8.18 4.52
C GLY A 339 14.73 9.42 4.93
N GLY A 340 14.33 10.22 3.94
CA GLY A 340 13.70 11.54 4.13
C GLY A 340 12.21 11.54 4.47
N GLY A 341 11.57 10.36 4.69
CA GLY A 341 10.14 10.26 4.96
C GLY A 341 9.26 10.24 3.70
N PRO A 342 7.99 10.68 3.76
CA PRO A 342 7.06 10.61 2.64
C PRO A 342 7.48 11.53 1.50
N ASN A 343 7.25 11.08 0.26
CA ASN A 343 7.51 11.90 -0.92
C ASN A 343 6.59 13.13 -0.91
N ARG A 344 7.17 14.30 -1.15
CA ARG A 344 6.48 15.61 -1.18
C ARG A 344 6.81 16.36 -2.45
N ILE A 345 6.08 17.44 -2.74
CA ILE A 345 6.44 18.38 -3.82
C ILE A 345 7.83 18.95 -3.52
N GLY A 346 8.71 18.93 -4.52
CA GLY A 346 10.09 19.37 -4.38
C GLY A 346 11.07 18.35 -3.76
N GLN A 347 10.55 17.20 -3.31
CA GLN A 347 11.34 16.05 -2.88
C GLN A 347 11.04 14.90 -3.84
N GLY A 348 11.77 14.80 -4.93
CA GLY A 348 11.61 13.73 -5.89
C GLY A 348 12.12 12.40 -5.34
N ILE A 349 11.54 11.31 -5.80
CA ILE A 349 12.00 9.96 -5.47
C ILE A 349 13.40 9.70 -6.00
N GLU A 350 13.85 10.46 -6.98
CA GLU A 350 15.20 10.46 -7.50
C GLU A 350 16.24 10.75 -6.41
N PHE A 351 15.93 11.60 -5.45
CA PHE A 351 16.84 11.83 -4.31
C PHE A 351 17.00 10.58 -3.44
N ASP A 352 15.91 9.88 -3.18
CA ASP A 352 15.94 8.66 -2.40
C ASP A 352 16.61 7.50 -3.17
N TYR A 353 16.54 7.52 -4.50
CA TYR A 353 17.21 6.54 -5.35
C TYR A 353 18.71 6.83 -5.50
N CYS A 354 19.10 8.10 -5.54
CA CYS A 354 20.52 8.49 -5.67
C CYS A 354 21.28 8.44 -4.34
N CYS A 355 20.60 8.65 -3.20
CA CYS A 355 21.21 8.56 -1.87
C CYS A 355 21.35 7.14 -1.38
#